data_86170ae14d46f1b7b66016cec3f03a83
#
_entry.id   86170ae14d46f1b7b66016cec3f03a83
#
_cell.length_a   1.000
_cell.length_b   1.000
_cell.length_c   1.000
_cell.angle_alpha   90.00
_cell.angle_beta   90.00
_cell.angle_gamma   90.00
#
_symmetry.space_group_name_H-M   'P 1'
#
loop_
_entity.id
_entity.type
_entity.pdbx_description
1 polymer ?
#
loop_
_entity_poly.entity_id
_entity_poly.type
_entity_poly.pdbx_seq_one_letter_code
_entity_poly.pdbx_strand_id
1 'polypeptide(L)'
;AWGLDACGDSFAIHAFSSLKRNRVFVQDVKRFAEPMAEAVEHRIAALKPGHYTRLGAAIRHTSALLTKEARKRRLLLVITDGKPNDLDHYEGRHGIEDSRMAVQEARRAGHAVFGITVDRDGKSWFPRLFGQGAFALIPHPEKLTQALPQNYRQLVIG
;
A
#
# COMPACT_ATOMS: atom_id res chain seq x y z
N ALA A 1 -12.50 3.79 -1.27
CA ALA A 1 -12.28 5.24 -1.40
C ALA A 1 -13.46 6.03 -0.83
N TRP A 2 -14.69 5.81 -1.30
CA TRP A 2 -15.91 6.52 -0.81
C TRP A 2 -16.13 6.39 0.70
N GLY A 3 -15.78 5.24 1.30
CA GLY A 3 -15.87 5.07 2.75
C GLY A 3 -14.94 6.00 3.55
N LEU A 4 -13.75 6.27 3.04
CA LEU A 4 -12.79 7.21 3.65
C LEU A 4 -13.29 8.65 3.51
N ASP A 5 -13.82 8.99 2.34
CA ASP A 5 -14.40 10.29 2.06
C ASP A 5 -15.60 10.56 2.97
N ALA A 6 -16.51 9.59 3.12
CA ALA A 6 -17.65 9.68 4.01
C ALA A 6 -17.29 9.83 5.50
N CYS A 7 -16.10 9.34 5.91
CA CYS A 7 -15.55 9.55 7.26
C CYS A 7 -14.88 10.92 7.43
N GLY A 8 -14.75 11.72 6.37
CA GLY A 8 -14.03 12.98 6.39
C GLY A 8 -12.51 12.84 6.46
N ASP A 9 -11.98 11.66 6.16
CA ASP A 9 -10.56 11.41 6.17
C ASP A 9 -9.88 11.97 4.92
N SER A 10 -8.74 12.62 5.11
CA SER A 10 -7.88 13.06 4.00
C SER A 10 -7.04 11.88 3.53
N PHE A 11 -7.12 11.52 2.25
CA PHE A 11 -6.39 10.39 1.70
C PHE A 11 -5.92 10.62 0.26
N ALA A 12 -4.86 9.92 -0.11
CA ALA A 12 -4.37 9.82 -1.47
C ALA A 12 -4.33 8.34 -1.90
N ILE A 13 -4.34 8.10 -3.19
CA ILE A 13 -4.22 6.77 -3.79
C ILE A 13 -3.11 6.81 -4.83
N HIS A 14 -2.15 5.91 -4.68
CA HIS A 14 -1.06 5.72 -5.63
C HIS A 14 -1.06 4.27 -6.12
N ALA A 15 -0.97 4.08 -7.43
CA ALA A 15 -0.67 2.80 -8.02
C ALA A 15 0.82 2.73 -8.34
N PHE A 16 1.43 1.56 -8.22
CA PHE A 16 2.85 1.38 -8.49
C PHE A 16 3.13 0.13 -9.31
N SER A 17 4.20 0.20 -10.10
CA SER A 17 4.79 -0.93 -10.80
C SER A 17 6.27 -0.69 -11.02
N SER A 18 7.03 -1.70 -11.40
CA SER A 18 8.45 -1.55 -11.66
C SER A 18 8.92 -2.38 -12.85
N LEU A 19 10.01 -1.92 -13.46
CA LEU A 19 10.74 -2.63 -14.50
C LEU A 19 12.22 -2.42 -14.26
N LYS A 20 12.86 -3.29 -13.49
CA LYS A 20 14.21 -3.19 -12.97
C LYS A 20 14.42 -2.00 -12.00
N ARG A 21 15.63 -1.92 -11.45
CA ARG A 21 16.06 -0.96 -10.43
C ARG A 21 15.79 0.51 -10.78
N ASN A 22 15.98 0.86 -12.05
CA ASN A 22 15.95 2.26 -12.48
C ASN A 22 14.58 2.73 -12.99
N ARG A 23 13.57 1.86 -13.00
CA ARG A 23 12.24 2.17 -13.53
C ARG A 23 11.18 1.72 -12.53
N VAL A 24 10.96 2.56 -11.51
CA VAL A 24 9.85 2.40 -10.58
C VAL A 24 8.84 3.49 -10.89
N PHE A 25 7.66 3.08 -11.26
CA PHE A 25 6.56 3.96 -11.63
C PHE A 25 5.61 4.07 -10.45
N VAL A 26 5.29 5.29 -10.05
CA VAL A 26 4.23 5.59 -9.09
C VAL A 26 3.27 6.55 -9.77
N GLN A 27 2.04 6.11 -9.95
CA GLN A 27 0.98 6.86 -10.60
C GLN A 27 0.05 7.46 -9.54
N ASP A 28 -0.15 8.77 -9.58
CA ASP A 28 -1.15 9.44 -8.77
C ASP A 28 -2.55 9.13 -9.31
N VAL A 29 -3.31 8.35 -8.57
CA VAL A 29 -4.72 8.05 -8.86
C VAL A 29 -5.63 9.08 -8.21
N LYS A 30 -5.31 9.46 -6.96
CA LYS A 30 -5.94 10.55 -6.21
C LYS A 30 -4.90 11.23 -5.34
N ARG A 31 -4.87 12.55 -5.38
CA ARG A 31 -4.02 13.38 -4.49
C ARG A 31 -4.77 13.78 -3.23
N PHE A 32 -4.05 14.12 -2.16
CA PHE A 32 -4.64 14.59 -0.90
C PHE A 32 -5.54 15.82 -1.08
N ALA A 33 -5.10 16.79 -1.88
CA ALA A 33 -5.86 18.02 -2.15
C ALA A 33 -7.07 17.85 -3.07
N GLU A 34 -7.24 16.67 -3.66
CA GLU A 34 -8.32 16.37 -4.60
C GLU A 34 -9.50 15.75 -3.86
N PRO A 35 -10.75 16.23 -4.07
CA PRO A 35 -11.94 15.58 -3.51
C PRO A 35 -12.19 14.23 -4.18
N MET A 36 -12.89 13.34 -3.49
CA MET A 36 -13.39 12.12 -4.10
C MET A 36 -14.52 12.47 -5.09
N ALA A 37 -14.38 12.02 -6.32
CA ALA A 37 -15.31 12.31 -7.41
C ALA A 37 -15.30 11.19 -8.46
N GLU A 38 -16.24 11.20 -9.38
CA GLU A 38 -16.38 10.24 -10.47
C GLU A 38 -15.07 10.14 -11.31
N ALA A 39 -14.37 11.24 -11.50
CA ALA A 39 -13.08 11.24 -12.20
C ALA A 39 -12.01 10.39 -11.48
N VAL A 40 -12.04 10.30 -10.15
CA VAL A 40 -11.17 9.41 -9.38
C VAL A 40 -11.56 7.95 -9.58
N GLU A 41 -12.86 7.65 -9.60
CA GLU A 41 -13.35 6.29 -9.89
C GLU A 41 -12.93 5.83 -11.28
N HIS A 42 -13.06 6.70 -12.28
CA HIS A 42 -12.61 6.40 -13.64
C HIS A 42 -11.10 6.10 -13.68
N ARG A 43 -10.28 6.85 -12.94
CA ARG A 43 -8.83 6.56 -12.85
C ARG A 43 -8.55 5.23 -12.15
N ILE A 44 -9.28 4.90 -11.09
CA ILE A 44 -9.18 3.59 -10.42
C ILE A 44 -9.56 2.47 -11.40
N ALA A 45 -10.68 2.61 -12.10
CA ALA A 45 -11.16 1.61 -13.06
C ALA A 45 -10.24 1.47 -14.27
N ALA A 46 -9.52 2.51 -14.65
CA ALA A 46 -8.56 2.51 -15.75
C ALA A 46 -7.19 1.91 -15.39
N LEU A 47 -6.95 1.56 -14.11
CA LEU A 47 -5.71 0.89 -13.70
C LEU A 47 -5.57 -0.45 -14.43
N LYS A 48 -4.40 -0.67 -14.99
CA LYS A 48 -4.03 -1.92 -15.64
C LYS A 48 -2.90 -2.58 -14.87
N PRO A 49 -2.81 -3.92 -14.88
CA PRO A 49 -1.66 -4.62 -14.33
C PRO A 49 -0.36 -4.05 -14.91
N GLY A 50 0.57 -3.71 -14.03
CA GLY A 50 1.90 -3.25 -14.41
C GLY A 50 2.87 -4.42 -14.64
N HIS A 51 4.18 -4.12 -14.56
CA HIS A 51 5.20 -5.13 -14.81
C HIS A 51 5.52 -5.95 -13.55
N TYR A 52 6.28 -5.36 -12.63
CA TYR A 52 6.80 -6.02 -11.43
C TYR A 52 6.51 -5.20 -10.18
N THR A 53 6.87 -5.77 -9.02
CA THR A 53 6.49 -5.26 -7.70
C THR A 53 7.73 -4.95 -6.86
N ARG A 54 8.40 -3.82 -7.14
CA ARG A 54 9.48 -3.31 -6.28
C ARG A 54 8.87 -2.52 -5.11
N LEU A 55 8.31 -3.27 -4.19
CA LEU A 55 7.47 -2.77 -3.10
C LEU A 55 8.21 -1.81 -2.16
N GLY A 56 9.48 -2.09 -1.84
CA GLY A 56 10.29 -1.22 -0.98
C GLY A 56 10.43 0.21 -1.51
N ALA A 57 10.64 0.37 -2.83
CA ALA A 57 10.74 1.68 -3.45
C ALA A 57 9.39 2.43 -3.41
N ALA A 58 8.29 1.74 -3.66
CA ALA A 58 6.95 2.33 -3.59
C ALA A 58 6.60 2.79 -2.17
N ILE A 59 6.91 1.98 -1.16
CA ILE A 59 6.71 2.32 0.26
C ILE A 59 7.52 3.57 0.63
N ARG A 60 8.80 3.66 0.27
CA ARG A 60 9.64 4.83 0.56
C ARG A 60 9.12 6.09 -0.11
N HIS A 61 8.73 6.00 -1.38
CA HIS A 61 8.18 7.12 -2.12
C HIS A 61 6.90 7.65 -1.48
N THR A 62 5.93 6.78 -1.24
CA THR A 62 4.64 7.17 -0.64
C THR A 62 4.79 7.62 0.82
N SER A 63 5.70 7.04 1.59
CA SER A 63 6.07 7.51 2.93
C SER A 63 6.60 8.94 2.90
N ALA A 64 7.47 9.27 1.93
CA ALA A 64 7.99 10.63 1.76
C ALA A 64 6.89 11.65 1.40
N LEU A 65 5.91 11.25 0.58
CA LEU A 65 4.73 12.09 0.29
C LEU A 65 3.88 12.28 1.55
N LEU A 66 3.60 11.21 2.27
CA LEU A 66 2.79 11.24 3.49
C LEU A 66 3.44 12.07 4.60
N THR A 67 4.77 12.15 4.66
CA THR A 67 5.50 12.99 5.62
C THR A 67 5.21 14.47 5.42
N LYS A 68 4.90 14.92 4.21
CA LYS A 68 4.57 16.32 3.89
C LYS A 68 3.18 16.74 4.38
N GLU A 69 2.32 15.78 4.70
CA GLU A 69 0.98 16.06 5.22
C GLU A 69 1.04 16.52 6.68
N ALA A 70 0.35 17.62 7.00
CA ALA A 70 0.38 18.25 8.32
C ALA A 70 -0.43 17.52 9.41
N ARG A 71 -0.90 16.31 9.16
CA ARG A 71 -1.72 15.53 10.08
C ARG A 71 -0.86 14.80 11.12
N LYS A 72 -1.32 14.73 12.37
CA LYS A 72 -0.61 14.02 13.45
C LYS A 72 -0.67 12.50 13.30
N ARG A 73 -1.81 11.97 12.88
CA ARG A 73 -1.99 10.53 12.60
C ARG A 73 -1.86 10.29 11.11
N ARG A 74 -0.94 9.43 10.73
CA ARG A 74 -0.64 9.11 9.35
C ARG A 74 -0.61 7.59 9.19
N LEU A 75 -1.43 7.07 8.27
CA LEU A 75 -1.50 5.66 7.94
C LEU A 75 -1.06 5.44 6.49
N LEU A 76 -0.09 4.57 6.30
CA LEU A 76 0.28 4.02 4.99
C LEU A 76 -0.34 2.63 4.86
N LEU A 77 -1.35 2.52 4.02
CA LEU A 77 -2.00 1.26 3.69
C LEU A 77 -1.42 0.72 2.38
N VAL A 78 -0.84 -0.48 2.45
CA VAL A 78 -0.24 -1.15 1.30
C VAL A 78 -1.13 -2.31 0.87
N ILE A 79 -1.59 -2.30 -0.37
CA ILE A 79 -2.39 -3.39 -0.95
C ILE A 79 -1.59 -4.01 -2.09
N THR A 80 -1.38 -5.32 -2.04
CA THR A 80 -0.62 -6.06 -3.07
C THR A 80 -1.20 -7.46 -3.26
N ASP A 81 -1.06 -7.99 -4.46
CA ASP A 81 -1.52 -9.32 -4.86
C ASP A 81 -0.40 -10.36 -4.95
N GLY A 82 0.85 -9.97 -4.69
CA GLY A 82 1.97 -10.89 -4.80
C GLY A 82 3.24 -10.43 -4.08
N LYS A 83 4.22 -11.33 -4.08
CA LYS A 83 5.54 -11.12 -3.49
C LYS A 83 6.31 -10.02 -4.22
N PRO A 84 7.16 -9.26 -3.49
CA PRO A 84 8.10 -8.34 -4.12
C PRO A 84 8.99 -9.09 -5.12
N ASN A 85 9.00 -8.66 -6.37
CA ASN A 85 9.85 -9.21 -7.42
C ASN A 85 10.18 -8.17 -8.50
N ASP A 86 11.29 -8.38 -9.20
CA ASP A 86 11.66 -7.65 -10.42
C ASP A 86 12.69 -8.44 -11.22
N LEU A 87 12.91 -8.09 -12.49
CA LEU A 87 13.79 -8.78 -13.43
C LEU A 87 15.29 -8.79 -13.04
N ASP A 88 15.73 -7.86 -12.19
CA ASP A 88 17.12 -7.70 -11.76
C ASP A 88 17.40 -8.36 -10.40
N HIS A 89 16.89 -9.58 -10.21
CA HIS A 89 17.07 -10.37 -8.99
C HIS A 89 16.44 -9.76 -7.71
N TYR A 90 15.51 -8.82 -7.87
CA TYR A 90 14.70 -8.32 -6.77
C TYR A 90 13.56 -9.30 -6.48
N GLU A 91 13.92 -10.45 -5.92
CA GLU A 91 12.97 -11.53 -5.62
C GLU A 91 13.33 -12.26 -4.33
N GLY A 92 12.46 -13.15 -3.89
CA GLY A 92 12.68 -13.99 -2.73
C GLY A 92 13.07 -13.18 -1.49
N ARG A 93 14.16 -13.60 -0.84
CA ARG A 93 14.64 -12.97 0.40
C ARG A 93 15.02 -11.50 0.22
N HIS A 94 15.65 -11.14 -0.89
CA HIS A 94 16.10 -9.77 -1.13
C HIS A 94 14.92 -8.80 -1.22
N GLY A 95 13.93 -9.09 -2.06
CA GLY A 95 12.75 -8.23 -2.20
C GLY A 95 11.95 -8.08 -0.90
N ILE A 96 11.83 -9.18 -0.12
CA ILE A 96 11.16 -9.16 1.18
C ILE A 96 11.93 -8.30 2.19
N GLU A 97 13.25 -8.44 2.29
CA GLU A 97 14.07 -7.68 3.24
C GLU A 97 14.12 -6.18 2.90
N ASP A 98 14.26 -5.82 1.62
CA ASP A 98 14.20 -4.41 1.21
C ASP A 98 12.84 -3.79 1.56
N SER A 99 11.75 -4.51 1.27
CA SER A 99 10.40 -4.05 1.61
C SER A 99 10.19 -3.95 3.13
N ARG A 100 10.73 -4.91 3.90
CA ARG A 100 10.72 -4.87 5.37
C ARG A 100 11.45 -3.64 5.90
N MET A 101 12.62 -3.34 5.37
CA MET A 101 13.37 -2.13 5.74
C MET A 101 12.59 -0.87 5.42
N ALA A 102 11.94 -0.79 4.25
CA ALA A 102 11.11 0.34 3.88
C ALA A 102 9.92 0.55 4.84
N VAL A 103 9.28 -0.54 5.30
CA VAL A 103 8.22 -0.48 6.33
C VAL A 103 8.78 0.06 7.65
N GLN A 104 9.97 -0.38 8.07
CA GLN A 104 10.60 0.11 9.29
C GLN A 104 10.98 1.59 9.19
N GLU A 105 11.49 2.02 8.04
CA GLU A 105 11.82 3.43 7.76
C GLU A 105 10.56 4.30 7.85
N ALA A 106 9.44 3.87 7.24
CA ALA A 106 8.17 4.59 7.32
C ALA A 106 7.65 4.70 8.78
N ARG A 107 7.78 3.63 9.57
CA ARG A 107 7.41 3.66 11.00
C ARG A 107 8.29 4.60 11.82
N ARG A 108 9.60 4.64 11.55
CA ARG A 108 10.50 5.62 12.20
C ARG A 108 10.18 7.05 11.82
N ALA A 109 9.62 7.29 10.63
CA ALA A 109 9.08 8.58 10.22
C ALA A 109 7.72 8.94 10.87
N GLY A 110 7.21 8.09 11.77
CA GLY A 110 5.97 8.33 12.53
C GLY A 110 4.70 7.87 11.82
N HIS A 111 4.80 6.99 10.81
CA HIS A 111 3.64 6.45 10.14
C HIS A 111 3.21 5.10 10.72
N ALA A 112 1.92 4.90 10.93
CA ALA A 112 1.36 3.57 11.03
C ALA A 112 1.42 2.92 9.64
N VAL A 113 1.87 1.66 9.57
CA VAL A 113 1.97 0.93 8.30
C VAL A 113 1.23 -0.39 8.43
N PHE A 114 0.29 -0.61 7.54
CA PHE A 114 -0.52 -1.83 7.50
C PHE A 114 -0.55 -2.42 6.09
N GLY A 115 -0.42 -3.74 6.00
CA GLY A 115 -0.42 -4.45 4.74
C GLY A 115 -1.71 -5.24 4.51
N ILE A 116 -2.19 -5.28 3.27
CA ILE A 116 -3.28 -6.15 2.84
C ILE A 116 -2.83 -6.92 1.62
N THR A 117 -3.01 -8.23 1.63
CA THR A 117 -2.76 -9.04 0.44
C THR A 117 -3.90 -10.00 0.14
N VAL A 118 -4.14 -10.20 -1.16
CA VAL A 118 -5.03 -11.24 -1.69
C VAL A 118 -4.26 -12.50 -2.11
N ASP A 119 -2.93 -12.49 -1.97
CA ASP A 119 -2.07 -13.64 -2.24
C ASP A 119 -2.35 -14.77 -1.23
N ARG A 120 -2.68 -15.96 -1.74
CA ARG A 120 -2.92 -17.16 -0.92
C ARG A 120 -1.66 -17.59 -0.16
N ASP A 121 -0.49 -17.35 -0.72
CA ASP A 121 0.81 -17.64 -0.11
C ASP A 121 1.31 -16.54 0.84
N GLY A 122 0.51 -15.49 1.04
CA GLY A 122 0.84 -14.34 1.88
C GLY A 122 1.27 -14.72 3.30
N LYS A 123 0.73 -15.83 3.86
CA LYS A 123 1.13 -16.35 5.18
C LYS A 123 2.62 -16.64 5.30
N SER A 124 3.31 -16.94 4.22
CA SER A 124 4.72 -17.31 4.21
C SER A 124 5.68 -16.13 4.28
N TRP A 125 5.27 -14.93 3.88
CA TRP A 125 6.16 -13.77 3.75
C TRP A 125 5.63 -12.45 4.31
N PHE A 126 4.32 -12.24 4.36
CA PHE A 126 3.70 -11.00 4.83
C PHE A 126 3.99 -10.68 6.30
N PRO A 127 3.98 -11.67 7.23
CA PRO A 127 4.33 -11.43 8.63
C PRO A 127 5.76 -10.91 8.81
N ARG A 128 6.70 -11.38 7.97
CA ARG A 128 8.10 -10.92 8.00
C ARG A 128 8.22 -9.46 7.56
N LEU A 129 7.38 -9.04 6.63
CA LEU A 129 7.43 -7.72 6.03
C LEU A 129 6.78 -6.67 6.92
N PHE A 130 5.57 -6.93 7.41
CA PHE A 130 4.78 -5.98 8.19
C PHE A 130 4.82 -6.20 9.71
N GLY A 131 5.25 -7.37 10.18
CA GLY A 131 5.18 -7.77 11.58
C GLY A 131 3.80 -8.30 11.98
N GLN A 132 3.74 -8.99 13.12
CA GLN A 132 2.49 -9.56 13.64
C GLN A 132 1.47 -8.46 13.96
N GLY A 133 0.21 -8.70 13.57
CA GLY A 133 -0.90 -7.78 13.84
C GLY A 133 -0.96 -6.54 12.93
N ALA A 134 0.02 -6.33 12.05
CA ALA A 134 0.04 -5.19 11.14
C ALA A 134 -0.27 -5.55 9.69
N PHE A 135 -1.04 -6.60 9.48
CA PHE A 135 -1.48 -7.03 8.14
C PHE A 135 -2.79 -7.83 8.19
N ALA A 136 -3.45 -7.89 7.04
CA ALA A 136 -4.58 -8.77 6.78
C ALA A 136 -4.35 -9.60 5.51
N LEU A 137 -4.76 -10.87 5.57
CA LEU A 137 -4.78 -11.79 4.43
C LEU A 137 -6.23 -11.96 3.98
N ILE A 138 -6.54 -11.57 2.77
CA ILE A 138 -7.89 -11.63 2.19
C ILE A 138 -7.81 -12.45 0.91
N PRO A 139 -7.78 -13.81 1.02
CA PRO A 139 -7.52 -14.69 -0.12
C PRO A 139 -8.60 -14.65 -1.22
N HIS A 140 -9.67 -13.93 -0.98
CA HIS A 140 -10.79 -13.73 -1.88
C HIS A 140 -10.95 -12.25 -2.21
N PRO A 141 -10.52 -11.77 -3.40
CA PRO A 141 -10.58 -10.35 -3.78
C PRO A 141 -11.97 -9.73 -3.63
N GLU A 142 -13.02 -10.51 -3.87
CA GLU A 142 -14.42 -10.09 -3.72
C GLU A 142 -14.79 -9.70 -2.28
N LYS A 143 -14.06 -10.22 -1.29
CA LYS A 143 -14.26 -9.88 0.14
C LYS A 143 -13.52 -8.61 0.57
N LEU A 144 -12.69 -8.06 -0.30
CA LEU A 144 -11.88 -6.88 0.02
C LEU A 144 -12.76 -5.69 0.43
N THR A 145 -13.88 -5.49 -0.25
CA THR A 145 -14.84 -4.41 0.03
C THR A 145 -15.48 -4.50 1.42
N GLN A 146 -15.63 -5.71 1.94
CA GLN A 146 -16.17 -5.95 3.28
C GLN A 146 -15.08 -5.88 4.36
N ALA A 147 -13.90 -6.40 4.07
CA ALA A 147 -12.80 -6.50 5.02
C ALA A 147 -12.08 -5.15 5.24
N LEU A 148 -11.97 -4.30 4.21
CA LEU A 148 -11.29 -3.00 4.31
C LEU A 148 -11.87 -2.10 5.40
N PRO A 149 -13.20 -1.86 5.50
CA PRO A 149 -13.75 -1.01 6.53
C PRO A 149 -13.51 -1.53 7.95
N GLN A 150 -13.54 -2.85 8.14
CA GLN A 150 -13.31 -3.47 9.44
C GLN A 150 -11.86 -3.30 9.90
N ASN A 151 -10.90 -3.60 9.01
CA ASN A 151 -9.48 -3.40 9.30
C ASN A 151 -9.15 -1.92 9.52
N TYR A 152 -9.72 -1.03 8.72
CA TYR A 152 -9.51 0.41 8.85
C TYR A 152 -10.00 0.94 10.22
N ARG A 153 -11.19 0.55 10.65
CA ARG A 153 -11.72 0.94 11.98
C ARG A 153 -10.78 0.52 13.10
N GLN A 154 -10.24 -0.69 13.07
CA GLN A 154 -9.28 -1.16 14.09
C GLN A 154 -8.00 -0.32 14.10
N LEU A 155 -7.54 0.14 12.95
CA LEU A 155 -6.32 0.94 12.82
C LEU A 155 -6.50 2.41 13.26
N VAL A 156 -7.71 2.94 13.16
CA VAL A 156 -7.99 4.35 13.48
C VAL A 156 -8.47 4.53 14.92
N ILE A 157 -9.19 3.56 15.47
CA ILE A 157 -9.77 3.61 16.83
C ILE A 157 -8.80 3.06 17.89
N GLY A 158 -7.94 2.10 17.52
CA GLY A 158 -6.89 1.54 18.39
C GLY A 158 -5.65 2.41 18.41
#